data_89722fbfa89a9887ef33b2cfbb3156be
#
_entry.id   89722fbfa89a9887ef33b2cfbb3156be
#
_cell.length_a   1.000
_cell.length_b   1.000
_cell.length_c   1.000
_cell.angle_alpha   90.00
_cell.angle_beta   90.00
_cell.angle_gamma   90.00
#
_symmetry.space_group_name_H-M   'P 1'
#
loop_
_entity.id
_entity.type
_entity.pdbx_description
1 polymer ?
#
loop_
_entity_poly.entity_id
_entity_poly.type
_entity_poly.pdbx_seq_one_letter_code
_entity_poly.pdbx_strand_id
1 'polypeptide(L)'
;TTTINSAKFLHDGGWDMTKRYFLVAANASNKIAAVDTKTGKLAALVDTKKIPHPGRGANFVHPKYGPVWATGHLGDAVVTLISTPHDDPKYAQYKQYNWKVVEELKMPGAGDLFVKTHPKSHHLWADMPMNPERENAESMVVFDINDLSKPPVKIDVAKDSGLPMTKALRRAVHQEFSEDGTEVWV
;
A
#
# COMPACT_ATOMS: atom_id res chain seq x y z
N THR A 1 6.53 28.36 -6.39
CA THR A 1 6.15 27.53 -5.22
C THR A 1 4.65 27.62 -5.03
N THR A 2 4.00 26.48 -4.81
CA THR A 2 2.56 26.40 -4.53
C THR A 2 2.36 25.82 -3.13
N THR A 3 1.55 26.49 -2.31
CA THR A 3 1.17 25.99 -0.98
C THR A 3 -0.21 25.38 -1.07
N ILE A 4 -0.35 24.16 -0.54
CA ILE A 4 -1.61 23.42 -0.54
C ILE A 4 -1.96 23.07 0.90
N ASN A 5 -3.13 23.51 1.38
CA ASN A 5 -3.64 23.14 2.68
C ASN A 5 -4.07 21.66 2.67
N SER A 6 -3.71 20.94 3.73
CA SER A 6 -3.95 19.51 3.86
C SER A 6 -4.26 19.14 5.33
N ALA A 7 -3.91 17.94 5.75
CA ALA A 7 -4.08 17.43 7.11
C ALA A 7 -2.72 17.06 7.73
N LYS A 8 -2.68 16.91 9.08
CA LYS A 8 -1.46 16.56 9.84
C LYS A 8 -1.23 15.06 9.83
N PHE A 9 -0.03 14.65 9.98
CA PHE A 9 1.25 15.15 9.53
C PHE A 9 1.54 14.43 8.23
N LEU A 10 2.03 15.14 7.22
CA LEU A 10 2.36 14.51 5.95
C LEU A 10 3.63 13.68 6.11
N HIS A 11 3.54 12.41 5.74
CA HIS A 11 4.62 11.44 5.84
C HIS A 11 4.48 10.36 4.77
N ASP A 12 5.50 10.15 4.00
CA ASP A 12 5.53 9.23 2.88
C ASP A 12 4.44 9.46 1.84
N GLY A 13 4.70 9.05 0.63
CA GLY A 13 3.75 9.16 -0.45
C GLY A 13 4.32 8.69 -1.78
N GLY A 14 3.42 8.55 -2.75
CA GLY A 14 3.79 8.13 -4.08
C GLY A 14 2.75 8.51 -5.12
N TRP A 15 3.13 8.25 -6.34
CA TRP A 15 2.32 8.55 -7.50
C TRP A 15 1.22 7.51 -7.69
N ASP A 16 0.06 7.98 -8.15
CA ASP A 16 -0.94 7.09 -8.72
C ASP A 16 -0.45 6.48 -10.06
N MET A 17 -1.22 5.55 -10.60
CA MET A 17 -0.90 4.85 -11.85
C MET A 17 -0.70 5.80 -13.04
N THR A 18 -1.41 6.93 -13.07
CA THR A 18 -1.32 7.93 -14.15
C THR A 18 -0.13 8.87 -14.01
N LYS A 19 0.54 8.88 -12.86
CA LYS A 19 1.59 9.84 -12.48
C LYS A 19 1.12 11.30 -12.48
N ARG A 20 -0.19 11.53 -12.39
CA ARG A 20 -0.80 12.85 -12.27
C ARG A 20 -1.05 13.23 -10.82
N TYR A 21 -1.46 12.26 -10.01
CA TYR A 21 -1.80 12.50 -8.62
C TYR A 21 -0.69 11.97 -7.71
N PHE A 22 -0.27 12.80 -6.76
CA PHE A 22 0.62 12.38 -5.69
C PHE A 22 -0.20 12.17 -4.41
N LEU A 23 -0.18 10.96 -3.87
CA LEU A 23 -0.91 10.60 -2.67
C LEU A 23 0.07 10.55 -1.50
N VAL A 24 -0.25 11.23 -0.42
CA VAL A 24 0.61 11.32 0.77
C VAL A 24 -0.19 11.05 2.04
N ALA A 25 0.39 10.28 2.95
CA ALA A 25 -0.23 10.01 4.23
C ALA A 25 -0.19 11.25 5.13
N ALA A 26 -1.36 11.67 5.61
CA ALA A 26 -1.53 12.56 6.75
C ALA A 26 -1.74 11.66 7.98
N ASN A 27 -0.69 11.00 8.44
CA ASN A 27 -0.76 9.86 9.34
C ASN A 27 -1.37 10.18 10.72
N ALA A 28 -1.11 11.37 11.26
CA ALA A 28 -1.72 11.80 12.52
C ALA A 28 -3.21 12.13 12.39
N SER A 29 -3.73 12.23 11.17
CA SER A 29 -5.14 12.52 10.86
C SER A 29 -5.89 11.30 10.33
N ASN A 30 -5.23 10.16 10.16
CA ASN A 30 -5.80 8.94 9.55
C ASN A 30 -6.40 9.22 8.16
N LYS A 31 -5.66 9.97 7.32
CA LYS A 31 -6.10 10.37 5.99
C LYS A 31 -4.99 10.19 4.96
N ILE A 32 -5.40 10.01 3.72
CA ILE A 32 -4.53 10.18 2.56
C ILE A 32 -4.93 11.47 1.84
N ALA A 33 -3.97 12.36 1.64
CA ALA A 33 -4.15 13.54 0.81
C ALA A 33 -3.71 13.25 -0.62
N ALA A 34 -4.58 13.47 -1.59
CA ALA A 34 -4.27 13.36 -3.01
C ALA A 34 -4.12 14.75 -3.62
N VAL A 35 -2.96 15.02 -4.21
CA VAL A 35 -2.66 16.28 -4.88
C VAL A 35 -2.66 16.09 -6.38
N ASP A 36 -3.43 16.88 -7.11
CA ASP A 36 -3.36 16.96 -8.57
C ASP A 36 -2.17 17.85 -8.95
N THR A 37 -1.09 17.24 -9.40
CA THR A 37 0.15 17.96 -9.74
C THR A 37 0.03 18.78 -11.02
N LYS A 38 -0.94 18.49 -11.87
CA LYS A 38 -1.23 19.27 -13.07
C LYS A 38 -1.85 20.63 -12.73
N THR A 39 -2.71 20.67 -11.72
CA THR A 39 -3.41 21.90 -11.31
C THR A 39 -2.81 22.55 -10.07
N GLY A 40 -1.94 21.84 -9.34
CA GLY A 40 -1.37 22.29 -8.05
C GLY A 40 -2.42 22.43 -6.96
N LYS A 41 -3.47 21.60 -6.97
CA LYS A 41 -4.57 21.67 -6.02
C LYS A 41 -4.75 20.34 -5.29
N LEU A 42 -5.29 20.40 -4.08
CA LEU A 42 -5.79 19.22 -3.37
C LEU A 42 -6.98 18.63 -4.15
N ALA A 43 -6.84 17.39 -4.61
CA ALA A 43 -7.90 16.67 -5.30
C ALA A 43 -8.86 15.99 -4.34
N ALA A 44 -8.32 15.40 -3.25
CA ALA A 44 -9.11 14.72 -2.23
C ALA A 44 -8.37 14.61 -0.89
N LEU A 45 -9.15 14.47 0.20
CA LEU A 45 -8.72 13.95 1.49
C LEU A 45 -9.57 12.70 1.75
N VAL A 46 -8.92 11.55 1.80
CA VAL A 46 -9.58 10.25 1.95
C VAL A 46 -9.36 9.75 3.37
N ASP A 47 -10.43 9.48 4.09
CA ASP A 47 -10.37 8.84 5.42
C ASP A 47 -9.92 7.40 5.29
N THR A 48 -9.01 6.98 6.17
CA THR A 48 -8.45 5.63 6.22
C THR A 48 -8.47 5.10 7.66
N LYS A 49 -7.99 3.88 7.84
CA LYS A 49 -7.71 3.31 9.16
C LYS A 49 -6.53 4.01 9.82
N LYS A 50 -6.22 3.55 11.04
CA LYS A 50 -5.25 4.18 11.95
C LYS A 50 -3.84 4.20 11.39
N ILE A 51 -3.28 5.40 11.32
CA ILE A 51 -1.89 5.69 11.00
C ILE A 51 -1.49 5.09 9.64
N PRO A 52 -2.04 5.62 8.52
CA PRO A 52 -1.63 5.18 7.19
C PRO A 52 -0.12 5.40 7.01
N HIS A 53 0.55 4.40 6.46
CA HIS A 53 1.98 4.42 6.18
C HIS A 53 2.25 3.72 4.85
N PRO A 54 2.23 4.44 3.73
CA PRO A 54 2.29 3.84 2.39
C PRO A 54 3.70 3.46 1.93
N GLY A 55 4.76 4.02 2.52
CA GLY A 55 6.01 4.14 1.80
C GLY A 55 5.78 4.95 0.51
N ARG A 56 5.81 4.31 -0.65
CA ARG A 56 5.39 4.93 -1.92
C ARG A 56 3.96 4.57 -2.33
N GLY A 57 3.32 3.70 -1.56
CA GLY A 57 2.10 3.03 -1.98
C GLY A 57 2.33 2.03 -3.11
N ALA A 58 1.29 1.37 -3.53
CA ALA A 58 1.34 0.41 -4.62
C ALA A 58 0.15 0.60 -5.56
N ASN A 59 0.39 0.49 -6.86
CA ASN A 59 -0.63 0.65 -7.89
C ASN A 59 -0.95 -0.68 -8.55
N PHE A 60 -2.23 -0.97 -8.75
CA PHE A 60 -2.67 -2.07 -9.60
C PHE A 60 -4.10 -1.84 -10.10
N VAL A 61 -4.53 -2.68 -11.03
CA VAL A 61 -5.92 -2.68 -11.50
C VAL A 61 -6.69 -3.73 -10.72
N HIS A 62 -7.57 -3.28 -9.83
CA HIS A 62 -8.43 -4.15 -9.05
C HIS A 62 -9.51 -4.78 -9.97
N PRO A 63 -9.78 -6.11 -9.89
CA PRO A 63 -10.72 -6.78 -10.79
C PRO A 63 -12.13 -6.18 -10.80
N LYS A 64 -12.58 -5.65 -9.67
CA LYS A 64 -13.93 -5.08 -9.49
C LYS A 64 -13.99 -3.56 -9.54
N TYR A 65 -12.93 -2.87 -9.11
CA TYR A 65 -12.97 -1.42 -8.87
C TYR A 65 -12.04 -0.61 -9.78
N GLY A 66 -11.31 -1.28 -10.70
CA GLY A 66 -10.39 -0.63 -11.62
C GLY A 66 -9.11 -0.12 -10.95
N PRO A 67 -8.52 0.99 -11.43
CA PRO A 67 -7.28 1.52 -10.88
C PRO A 67 -7.39 1.85 -9.40
N VAL A 68 -6.46 1.31 -8.60
CA VAL A 68 -6.35 1.58 -7.16
C VAL A 68 -4.92 1.91 -6.76
N TRP A 69 -4.80 2.67 -5.67
CA TRP A 69 -3.56 2.90 -4.95
C TRP A 69 -3.71 2.35 -3.53
N ALA A 70 -2.71 1.61 -3.07
CA ALA A 70 -2.73 0.89 -1.80
C ALA A 70 -1.83 1.55 -0.76
N THR A 71 -2.26 1.53 0.51
CA THR A 71 -1.46 1.92 1.67
C THR A 71 -1.62 0.90 2.79
N GLY A 72 -0.51 0.59 3.47
CA GLY A 72 -0.54 -0.10 4.75
C GLY A 72 -0.81 0.83 5.92
N HIS A 73 -0.79 0.28 7.14
CA HIS A 73 -1.06 1.01 8.37
C HIS A 73 -0.15 0.56 9.52
N LEU A 74 0.37 1.54 10.27
CA LEU A 74 1.09 1.25 11.52
C LEU A 74 0.13 0.84 12.65
N GLY A 75 -1.06 1.41 12.67
CA GLY A 75 -2.01 1.28 13.79
C GLY A 75 -3.18 0.34 13.54
N ASP A 76 -3.27 -0.30 12.38
CA ASP A 76 -4.37 -1.19 12.03
C ASP A 76 -3.88 -2.35 11.13
N ALA A 77 -4.52 -3.50 11.24
CA ALA A 77 -4.12 -4.72 10.52
C ALA A 77 -4.84 -4.83 9.17
N VAL A 78 -4.65 -3.83 8.30
CA VAL A 78 -5.24 -3.79 6.97
C VAL A 78 -4.33 -3.10 5.95
N VAL A 79 -4.48 -3.48 4.69
CA VAL A 79 -4.05 -2.67 3.54
C VAL A 79 -5.31 -2.04 2.95
N THR A 80 -5.33 -0.70 2.88
CA THR A 80 -6.46 0.07 2.34
C THR A 80 -6.26 0.33 0.86
N LEU A 81 -7.27 0.04 0.05
CA LEU A 81 -7.29 0.30 -1.38
C LEU A 81 -8.16 1.52 -1.68
N ILE A 82 -7.56 2.54 -2.29
CA ILE A 82 -8.21 3.78 -2.70
C ILE A 82 -8.32 3.80 -4.22
N SER A 83 -9.54 3.92 -4.74
CA SER A 83 -9.75 4.07 -6.19
C SER A 83 -9.22 5.41 -6.68
N THR A 84 -8.46 5.39 -7.77
CA THR A 84 -7.84 6.57 -8.37
C THR A 84 -8.41 6.88 -9.75
N PRO A 85 -8.51 8.16 -10.14
CA PRO A 85 -8.96 8.55 -11.47
C PRO A 85 -8.02 8.03 -12.58
N HIS A 86 -8.58 7.74 -13.73
CA HIS A 86 -7.81 7.39 -14.91
C HIS A 86 -8.53 7.89 -16.17
N ASP A 87 -7.78 8.51 -17.10
CA ASP A 87 -8.36 9.14 -18.32
C ASP A 87 -8.59 8.14 -19.47
N ASP A 88 -8.01 6.91 -19.40
CA ASP A 88 -8.24 5.87 -20.40
C ASP A 88 -9.73 5.45 -20.38
N PRO A 89 -10.42 5.48 -21.55
CA PRO A 89 -11.85 5.13 -21.65
C PRO A 89 -12.21 3.75 -21.11
N LYS A 90 -11.29 2.78 -21.13
CA LYS A 90 -11.52 1.43 -20.57
C LYS A 90 -11.82 1.44 -19.06
N TYR A 91 -11.41 2.50 -18.36
CA TYR A 91 -11.65 2.66 -16.93
C TYR A 91 -12.83 3.60 -16.61
N ALA A 92 -13.55 4.09 -17.64
CA ALA A 92 -14.65 5.06 -17.46
C ALA A 92 -15.74 4.55 -16.49
N GLN A 93 -16.03 3.26 -16.49
CA GLN A 93 -17.04 2.62 -15.63
C GLN A 93 -16.70 2.72 -14.13
N TYR A 94 -15.42 2.95 -13.78
CA TYR A 94 -14.95 3.00 -12.39
C TYR A 94 -14.95 4.41 -11.79
N LYS A 95 -15.24 5.46 -12.58
CA LYS A 95 -15.25 6.87 -12.12
C LYS A 95 -16.10 7.12 -10.88
N GLN A 96 -17.15 6.35 -10.68
CA GLN A 96 -18.02 6.44 -9.51
C GLN A 96 -17.30 6.09 -8.19
N TYR A 97 -16.15 5.42 -8.25
CA TYR A 97 -15.34 5.03 -7.09
C TYR A 97 -14.20 6.00 -6.81
N ASN A 98 -13.90 6.95 -7.69
CA ASN A 98 -12.77 7.87 -7.54
C ASN A 98 -12.70 8.48 -6.13
N TRP A 99 -11.52 8.40 -5.54
CA TRP A 99 -11.21 8.91 -4.20
C TRP A 99 -12.00 8.26 -3.05
N LYS A 100 -12.50 7.05 -3.25
CA LYS A 100 -13.13 6.25 -2.20
C LYS A 100 -12.23 5.10 -1.79
N VAL A 101 -12.25 4.76 -0.52
CA VAL A 101 -11.80 3.45 -0.05
C VAL A 101 -12.78 2.42 -0.61
N VAL A 102 -12.27 1.52 -1.44
CA VAL A 102 -13.09 0.50 -2.12
C VAL A 102 -12.96 -0.87 -1.49
N GLU A 103 -11.85 -1.13 -0.80
CA GLU A 103 -11.62 -2.37 -0.08
C GLU A 103 -10.56 -2.19 1.01
N GLU A 104 -10.65 -3.01 2.06
CA GLU A 104 -9.66 -3.14 3.12
C GLU A 104 -9.25 -4.60 3.23
N LEU A 105 -8.04 -4.91 2.81
CA LEU A 105 -7.49 -6.26 2.84
C LEU A 105 -6.97 -6.57 4.24
N LYS A 106 -7.45 -7.64 4.85
CA LYS A 106 -7.04 -8.03 6.20
C LYS A 106 -5.61 -8.55 6.23
N MET A 107 -4.81 -8.01 7.15
CA MET A 107 -3.46 -8.42 7.47
C MET A 107 -3.44 -9.30 8.73
N PRO A 108 -2.43 -10.18 8.90
CA PRO A 108 -2.23 -10.91 10.16
C PRO A 108 -1.94 -10.00 11.36
N GLY A 109 -1.40 -8.82 11.13
CA GLY A 109 -1.10 -7.84 12.16
C GLY A 109 -0.91 -6.43 11.60
N ALA A 110 -0.91 -5.44 12.48
CA ALA A 110 -0.56 -4.05 12.18
C ALA A 110 0.97 -3.88 12.11
N GLY A 111 1.41 -2.67 11.75
CA GLY A 111 2.84 -2.32 11.73
C GLY A 111 3.48 -2.39 10.34
N ASP A 112 2.66 -2.27 9.29
CA ASP A 112 3.10 -2.17 7.90
C ASP A 112 3.84 -0.85 7.65
N LEU A 113 4.95 -0.94 6.91
CA LEU A 113 5.71 0.21 6.43
C LEU A 113 5.68 0.32 4.90
N PHE A 114 5.68 -0.81 4.19
CA PHE A 114 5.81 -0.81 2.73
C PHE A 114 4.88 -1.81 2.07
N VAL A 115 4.17 -1.34 1.07
CA VAL A 115 3.39 -2.17 0.15
C VAL A 115 3.98 -2.06 -1.26
N LYS A 116 4.03 -3.17 -1.99
CA LYS A 116 4.64 -3.22 -3.34
C LYS A 116 3.83 -4.09 -4.30
N THR A 117 3.79 -3.62 -5.53
CA THR A 117 3.30 -4.36 -6.71
C THR A 117 4.28 -4.17 -7.86
N HIS A 118 4.17 -5.01 -8.87
CA HIS A 118 4.92 -4.88 -10.11
C HIS A 118 4.00 -5.09 -11.32
N PRO A 119 4.16 -4.34 -12.44
CA PRO A 119 3.28 -4.45 -13.62
C PRO A 119 3.20 -5.84 -14.26
N LYS A 120 4.23 -6.66 -14.07
CA LYS A 120 4.32 -8.04 -14.59
C LYS A 120 4.00 -9.11 -13.55
N SER A 121 3.58 -8.72 -12.34
CA SER A 121 3.24 -9.63 -11.24
C SER A 121 1.77 -9.47 -10.86
N HIS A 122 1.16 -10.56 -10.43
CA HIS A 122 -0.21 -10.57 -9.87
C HIS A 122 -0.21 -10.53 -8.34
N HIS A 123 0.89 -10.12 -7.73
CA HIS A 123 1.04 -10.12 -6.28
C HIS A 123 1.16 -8.70 -5.72
N LEU A 124 0.42 -8.45 -4.64
CA LEU A 124 0.61 -7.32 -3.74
C LEU A 124 1.34 -7.84 -2.50
N TRP A 125 2.51 -7.30 -2.24
CA TRP A 125 3.34 -7.61 -1.07
C TRP A 125 3.20 -6.53 -0.02
N ALA A 126 3.15 -6.95 1.25
CA ALA A 126 3.11 -6.07 2.41
C ALA A 126 4.01 -6.63 3.52
N ASP A 127 4.58 -5.75 4.33
CA ASP A 127 5.40 -6.12 5.48
C ASP A 127 4.69 -5.79 6.81
N MET A 128 5.27 -6.22 7.93
CA MET A 128 4.77 -5.88 9.27
C MET A 128 5.93 -5.67 10.26
N PRO A 129 7.02 -4.97 9.88
CA PRO A 129 8.23 -4.92 10.71
C PRO A 129 8.01 -4.23 12.05
N MET A 130 7.00 -3.39 12.19
CA MET A 130 6.70 -2.69 13.44
C MET A 130 5.73 -3.46 14.36
N ASN A 131 5.32 -4.67 13.94
CA ASN A 131 4.48 -5.52 14.78
C ASN A 131 5.27 -6.01 16.02
N PRO A 132 4.66 -6.06 17.22
CA PRO A 132 5.31 -6.55 18.43
C PRO A 132 5.51 -8.07 18.42
N GLU A 133 4.66 -8.81 17.70
CA GLU A 133 4.74 -10.25 17.61
C GLU A 133 5.81 -10.67 16.60
N ARG A 134 6.76 -11.49 17.06
CA ARG A 134 7.90 -11.97 16.26
C ARG A 134 7.45 -12.58 14.93
N GLU A 135 6.46 -13.45 14.98
CA GLU A 135 5.97 -14.18 13.81
C GLU A 135 5.40 -13.27 12.72
N ASN A 136 4.95 -12.06 13.07
CA ASN A 136 4.51 -11.04 12.11
C ASN A 136 5.68 -10.16 11.68
N ALA A 137 6.50 -9.68 12.63
CA ALA A 137 7.61 -8.78 12.33
C ALA A 137 8.70 -9.42 11.44
N GLU A 138 8.82 -10.72 11.44
CA GLU A 138 9.80 -11.50 10.68
C GLU A 138 9.21 -12.12 9.39
N SER A 139 7.97 -11.72 9.03
CA SER A 139 7.24 -12.26 7.88
C SER A 139 6.88 -11.20 6.85
N MET A 140 6.65 -11.65 5.63
CA MET A 140 5.96 -10.91 4.56
C MET A 140 4.57 -11.47 4.33
N VAL A 141 3.69 -10.65 3.79
CA VAL A 141 2.32 -11.00 3.42
C VAL A 141 2.11 -10.78 1.94
N VAL A 142 1.54 -11.75 1.26
CA VAL A 142 1.35 -11.75 -0.19
C VAL A 142 -0.11 -11.98 -0.52
N PHE A 143 -0.73 -11.02 -1.21
CA PHE A 143 -2.09 -11.13 -1.74
C PHE A 143 -2.05 -11.47 -3.24
N ASP A 144 -2.97 -12.31 -3.69
CA ASP A 144 -3.21 -12.54 -5.12
C ASP A 144 -4.18 -11.47 -5.64
N ILE A 145 -3.70 -10.57 -6.48
CA ILE A 145 -4.50 -9.46 -7.06
C ILE A 145 -5.65 -10.01 -7.91
N ASN A 146 -5.51 -11.19 -8.50
CA ASN A 146 -6.59 -11.80 -9.29
C ASN A 146 -7.76 -12.29 -8.44
N ASP A 147 -7.52 -12.56 -7.15
CA ASP A 147 -8.56 -13.01 -6.22
C ASP A 147 -8.29 -12.56 -4.78
N LEU A 148 -8.58 -11.29 -4.52
CA LEU A 148 -8.40 -10.67 -3.20
C LEU A 148 -9.39 -11.17 -2.14
N SER A 149 -10.37 -12.01 -2.50
CA SER A 149 -11.26 -12.66 -1.54
C SER A 149 -10.58 -13.79 -0.76
N LYS A 150 -9.48 -14.32 -1.28
CA LYS A 150 -8.68 -15.32 -0.61
C LYS A 150 -7.86 -14.71 0.52
N PRO A 151 -7.63 -15.46 1.61
CA PRO A 151 -6.68 -15.03 2.63
C PRO A 151 -5.27 -14.90 2.03
N PRO A 152 -4.47 -13.92 2.48
CA PRO A 152 -3.10 -13.77 2.00
C PRO A 152 -2.22 -14.94 2.46
N VAL A 153 -1.13 -15.15 1.73
CA VAL A 153 -0.05 -16.05 2.14
C VAL A 153 0.90 -15.29 3.03
N LYS A 154 1.20 -15.84 4.22
CA LYS A 154 2.26 -15.34 5.11
C LYS A 154 3.54 -16.17 4.89
N ILE A 155 4.65 -15.49 4.57
CA ILE A 155 5.97 -16.08 4.35
C ILE A 155 6.84 -15.72 5.55
N ASP A 156 7.34 -16.72 6.29
CA ASP A 156 8.26 -16.54 7.42
C ASP A 156 9.69 -16.39 6.89
N VAL A 157 10.05 -15.15 6.51
CA VAL A 157 11.33 -14.83 5.88
C VAL A 157 12.51 -15.18 6.79
N ALA A 158 12.39 -14.90 8.08
CA ALA A 158 13.48 -15.17 9.03
C ALA A 158 13.76 -16.65 9.17
N LYS A 159 12.73 -17.49 9.24
CA LYS A 159 12.84 -18.95 9.31
C LYS A 159 13.35 -19.52 7.98
N ASP A 160 12.76 -19.09 6.88
CA ASP A 160 13.04 -19.62 5.54
C ASP A 160 14.44 -19.20 5.05
N SER A 161 15.03 -18.15 5.63
CA SER A 161 16.40 -17.72 5.35
C SER A 161 17.48 -18.74 5.74
N GLY A 162 17.14 -19.72 6.58
CA GLY A 162 18.10 -20.69 7.11
C GLY A 162 19.13 -20.11 8.10
N LEU A 163 19.03 -18.83 8.42
CA LEU A 163 19.94 -18.19 9.39
C LEU A 163 19.57 -18.57 10.83
N PRO A 164 20.57 -18.70 11.75
CA PRO A 164 20.31 -19.08 13.13
C PRO A 164 19.38 -18.08 13.82
N MET A 165 18.38 -18.55 14.55
CA MET A 165 17.50 -17.69 15.35
C MET A 165 18.28 -16.92 16.40
N THR A 166 17.92 -15.65 16.61
CA THR A 166 18.53 -14.77 17.62
C THR A 166 17.49 -14.28 18.61
N LYS A 167 17.93 -13.71 19.74
CA LYS A 167 17.00 -13.04 20.68
C LYS A 167 16.40 -11.76 20.07
N ALA A 168 17.17 -11.03 19.27
CA ALA A 168 16.70 -9.85 18.54
C ALA A 168 15.78 -10.26 17.39
N LEU A 169 14.79 -9.42 17.10
CA LEU A 169 13.93 -9.59 15.93
C LEU A 169 14.74 -9.37 14.63
N ARG A 170 14.53 -10.24 13.66
CA ARG A 170 14.99 -10.06 12.29
C ARG A 170 13.82 -9.57 11.47
N ARG A 171 13.59 -8.28 11.54
CA ARG A 171 12.46 -7.65 10.87
C ARG A 171 12.58 -7.82 9.36
N ALA A 172 11.60 -8.49 8.75
CA ALA A 172 11.44 -8.54 7.32
C ALA A 172 10.78 -7.22 6.87
N VAL A 173 11.46 -6.46 6.03
CA VAL A 173 11.03 -5.09 5.69
C VAL A 173 11.44 -4.69 4.28
N HIS A 174 10.60 -3.88 3.63
CA HIS A 174 10.91 -3.16 2.41
C HIS A 174 11.24 -4.09 1.23
N GLN A 175 10.30 -4.93 0.89
CA GLN A 175 10.37 -5.80 -0.28
C GLN A 175 10.50 -4.97 -1.57
N GLU A 176 11.37 -5.42 -2.48
CA GLU A 176 11.53 -4.83 -3.81
C GLU A 176 11.49 -5.90 -4.89
N PHE A 177 10.80 -5.62 -5.99
CA PHE A 177 10.78 -6.48 -7.16
C PHE A 177 12.02 -6.27 -8.03
N SER A 178 12.49 -7.35 -8.67
CA SER A 178 13.40 -7.25 -9.82
C SER A 178 12.73 -6.48 -10.97
N GLU A 179 13.53 -5.94 -11.88
CA GLU A 179 13.04 -5.17 -13.03
C GLU A 179 12.06 -5.95 -13.93
N ASP A 180 12.26 -7.25 -14.03
CA ASP A 180 11.39 -8.13 -14.81
C ASP A 180 10.17 -8.65 -14.02
N GLY A 181 10.12 -8.42 -12.70
CA GLY A 181 9.03 -8.81 -11.80
C GLY A 181 9.02 -10.30 -11.43
N THR A 182 10.11 -11.03 -11.71
CA THR A 182 10.21 -12.48 -11.44
C THR A 182 10.72 -12.80 -10.06
N GLU A 183 11.41 -11.87 -9.41
CA GLU A 183 11.98 -12.02 -8.07
C GLU A 183 11.49 -10.90 -7.14
N VAL A 184 11.45 -11.22 -5.85
CA VAL A 184 11.24 -10.24 -4.77
C VAL A 184 12.38 -10.37 -3.78
N TRP A 185 13.04 -9.26 -3.51
CA TRP A 185 14.16 -9.15 -2.59
C TRP A 185 13.66 -8.55 -1.27
N VAL A 186 14.05 -9.16 -0.15
CA VAL A 186 13.64 -8.78 1.21
C VAL A 186 14.87 -8.60 2.09
#